data_110941cc2f1922afd573ca7d70dcb58f
#
_entry.id   110941cc2f1922afd573ca7d70dcb58f
#
_cell.length_a   1.000
_cell.length_b   1.000
_cell.length_c   1.000
_cell.angle_alpha   90.00
_cell.angle_beta   90.00
_cell.angle_gamma   90.00
#
_symmetry.space_group_name_H-M   'P 1'
#
loop_
_entity.id
_entity.type
_entity.pdbx_description
1 polymer ?
#
loop_
_entity_poly.entity_id
_entity_poly.type
_entity_poly.pdbx_seq_one_letter_code
_entity_poly.pdbx_strand_id
1 'polypeptide(L)'
;MDEAKEASKSAEKFVVAKHRFECATKTEGCMCCFFEGLHDKDYYKTHIRTICGEIIEIPCHCKANVLKMYREIHSTNKDKYRLAYFIDRDFDELLNNPDFFETEGYSIENYYCSADAFSRILTDYLYVDHNSDDYRRAMDFYDEQFRMAHSIVAEFNHYYSAVKRREKNCNEKYSIELEDSFPKELGSIGVNNYRKDYDLERLNMLYGTSITQSDLDAEKGRLDVCPCLMYRGKYEIQQLESILEYLIKEAAGERNVHKENRVLRKRPKMNCIQPGQLLLVLSAMADFTQGLRNYLNKFRIE
;
A
#
# COMPACT_ATOMS: atom_id res chain seq x y z
N MET A 1 27.05 -7.57 9.87
CA MET A 1 27.53 -6.19 9.61
C MET A 1 26.41 -5.30 9.04
N ASP A 2 25.40 -5.86 8.36
CA ASP A 2 24.28 -5.11 7.80
C ASP A 2 23.21 -4.73 8.85
N GLU A 3 22.84 -5.61 9.78
CA GLU A 3 21.87 -5.30 10.86
C GLU A 3 22.28 -4.08 11.71
N ALA A 4 23.57 -3.94 12.03
CA ALA A 4 24.05 -2.79 12.80
C ALA A 4 23.96 -1.48 11.99
N LYS A 5 24.16 -1.53 10.66
CA LYS A 5 23.99 -0.38 9.78
C LYS A 5 22.52 0.02 9.60
N GLU A 6 21.63 -0.95 9.51
CA GLU A 6 20.19 -0.69 9.43
C GLU A 6 19.65 -0.12 10.75
N ALA A 7 20.05 -0.68 11.87
CA ALA A 7 19.72 -0.14 13.19
C ALA A 7 20.23 1.30 13.37
N SER A 8 21.44 1.60 12.89
CA SER A 8 22.00 2.96 12.92
C SER A 8 21.20 3.91 12.03
N LYS A 9 20.86 3.52 10.79
CA LYS A 9 20.04 4.33 9.88
C LYS A 9 18.63 4.57 10.44
N SER A 10 18.02 3.56 11.05
CA SER A 10 16.72 3.70 11.70
C SER A 10 16.75 4.66 12.88
N ALA A 11 17.82 4.60 13.69
CA ALA A 11 18.05 5.52 14.81
C ALA A 11 18.21 6.97 14.33
N GLU A 12 18.96 7.21 13.25
CA GLU A 12 19.11 8.54 12.66
C GLU A 12 17.76 9.09 12.15
N LYS A 13 16.98 8.28 11.47
CA LYS A 13 15.66 8.64 10.98
C LYS A 13 14.70 8.98 12.13
N PHE A 14 14.76 8.21 13.20
CA PHE A 14 14.00 8.50 14.42
C PHE A 14 14.37 9.86 15.04
N VAL A 15 15.66 10.17 15.15
CA VAL A 15 16.13 11.48 15.68
C VAL A 15 15.63 12.64 14.81
N VAL A 16 15.65 12.48 13.48
CA VAL A 16 15.11 13.48 12.55
C VAL A 16 13.59 13.67 12.74
N ALA A 17 12.83 12.59 12.88
CA ALA A 17 11.39 12.67 13.13
C ALA A 17 11.10 13.37 14.47
N LYS A 18 11.84 13.05 15.52
CA LYS A 18 11.73 13.68 16.84
C LYS A 18 12.04 15.17 16.79
N HIS A 19 13.11 15.57 16.13
CA HIS A 19 13.46 16.97 15.96
C HIS A 19 12.38 17.74 15.17
N ARG A 20 11.81 17.16 14.12
CA ARG A 20 10.68 17.75 13.39
C ARG A 20 9.49 17.98 14.31
N PHE A 21 9.15 17.00 15.14
CA PHE A 21 8.09 17.15 16.13
C PHE A 21 8.39 18.28 17.12
N GLU A 22 9.57 18.33 17.70
CA GLU A 22 9.99 19.38 18.63
C GLU A 22 9.93 20.79 18.00
N CYS A 23 10.26 20.91 16.72
CA CYS A 23 10.07 22.15 15.98
C CYS A 23 8.59 22.47 15.73
N ALA A 24 7.80 21.46 15.39
CA ALA A 24 6.38 21.59 15.10
C ALA A 24 5.56 22.06 16.31
N THR A 25 5.92 21.61 17.50
CA THR A 25 5.24 21.97 18.75
C THR A 25 5.35 23.45 19.14
N LYS A 26 6.17 24.21 18.43
CA LYS A 26 6.25 25.68 18.54
C LYS A 26 5.12 26.39 17.80
N THR A 27 4.39 25.70 16.93
CA THR A 27 3.29 26.27 16.13
C THR A 27 1.97 25.90 16.81
N GLU A 28 1.26 26.90 17.35
CA GLU A 28 -0.02 26.70 18.00
C GLU A 28 -1.10 26.23 17.02
N GLY A 29 -1.98 25.32 17.50
CA GLY A 29 -3.17 24.87 16.77
C GLY A 29 -2.96 23.85 15.66
N CYS A 30 -1.71 23.56 15.27
CA CYS A 30 -1.44 22.58 14.23
C CYS A 30 -1.57 21.15 14.75
N MET A 31 -2.03 20.25 13.87
CA MET A 31 -2.08 18.82 14.12
C MET A 31 -0.78 18.16 13.62
N CYS A 32 -0.09 17.43 14.47
CA CYS A 32 1.08 16.66 14.09
C CYS A 32 0.64 15.25 13.67
N CYS A 33 0.99 14.88 12.45
CA CYS A 33 0.63 13.57 11.85
C CYS A 33 1.89 12.75 11.62
N PHE A 34 1.98 11.60 12.29
CA PHE A 34 3.11 10.68 12.20
C PHE A 34 2.80 9.58 11.20
N PHE A 35 3.60 9.47 10.16
CA PHE A 35 3.44 8.50 9.08
C PHE A 35 4.58 7.49 9.08
N GLU A 36 4.27 6.27 8.68
CA GLU A 36 5.25 5.22 8.53
C GLU A 36 6.22 5.51 7.39
N GLY A 37 5.70 5.82 6.20
CA GLY A 37 6.48 6.09 5.00
C GLY A 37 6.58 7.57 4.63
N LEU A 38 7.50 7.88 3.71
CA LEU A 38 7.66 9.24 3.16
C LEU A 38 6.51 9.64 2.24
N HIS A 39 5.92 8.66 1.55
CA HIS A 39 4.86 8.85 0.57
C HIS A 39 3.45 8.65 1.13
N ASP A 40 3.32 8.13 2.35
CA ASP A 40 2.02 7.94 3.00
C ASP A 40 1.25 9.26 3.10
N LYS A 41 1.96 10.36 3.32
CA LYS A 41 1.39 11.70 3.34
C LYS A 41 0.62 12.04 2.05
N ASP A 42 1.03 11.51 0.92
CA ASP A 42 0.43 11.82 -0.38
C ASP A 42 -1.01 11.29 -0.43
N TYR A 43 -1.27 10.14 0.20
CA TYR A 43 -2.60 9.60 0.41
C TYR A 43 -3.35 10.34 1.53
N TYR A 44 -2.78 10.45 2.71
CA TYR A 44 -3.49 10.93 3.89
C TYR A 44 -3.77 12.44 3.87
N LYS A 45 -2.88 13.25 3.33
CA LYS A 45 -2.90 14.72 3.40
C LYS A 45 -4.20 15.33 2.93
N THR A 46 -4.72 14.89 1.80
CA THR A 46 -5.97 15.42 1.23
C THR A 46 -7.14 15.19 2.18
N HIS A 47 -7.25 13.97 2.71
CA HIS A 47 -8.33 13.59 3.63
C HIS A 47 -8.22 14.30 4.97
N ILE A 48 -7.01 14.38 5.53
CA ILE A 48 -6.77 15.01 6.82
C ILE A 48 -7.07 16.51 6.74
N ARG A 49 -6.56 17.21 5.72
CA ARG A 49 -6.78 18.66 5.56
C ARG A 49 -8.24 19.03 5.41
N THR A 50 -9.02 18.19 4.74
CA THR A 50 -10.45 18.42 4.54
C THR A 50 -11.24 18.37 5.87
N ILE A 51 -10.81 17.57 6.84
CA ILE A 51 -11.53 17.33 8.11
C ILE A 51 -10.90 18.09 9.28
N CYS A 52 -9.56 18.09 9.34
CA CYS A 52 -8.79 18.48 10.52
C CYS A 52 -8.08 19.84 10.36
N GLY A 53 -8.06 20.43 9.16
CA GLY A 53 -7.35 21.67 8.86
C GLY A 53 -5.85 21.45 8.60
N GLU A 54 -5.03 22.45 8.93
CA GLU A 54 -3.59 22.40 8.66
C GLU A 54 -2.87 21.36 9.52
N ILE A 55 -1.90 20.69 8.90
CA ILE A 55 -1.14 19.59 9.49
C ILE A 55 0.36 19.80 9.34
N ILE A 56 1.10 19.21 10.26
CA ILE A 56 2.56 19.05 10.18
C ILE A 56 2.85 17.56 9.98
N GLU A 57 3.49 17.26 8.87
CA GLU A 57 3.81 15.91 8.43
C GLU A 57 5.13 15.44 9.05
N ILE A 58 5.11 14.31 9.76
CA ILE A 58 6.28 13.74 10.45
C ILE A 58 6.49 12.29 9.98
N PRO A 59 7.22 12.07 8.88
CA PRO A 59 7.56 10.72 8.45
C PRO A 59 8.57 10.07 9.40
N CYS A 60 8.23 8.90 9.90
CA CYS A 60 9.03 8.13 10.86
C CYS A 60 9.89 7.04 10.20
N HIS A 61 9.63 6.74 8.93
CA HIS A 61 10.32 5.79 8.06
C HIS A 61 10.11 4.29 8.34
N CYS A 62 9.45 3.92 9.43
CA CYS A 62 8.97 2.56 9.69
C CYS A 62 7.98 2.54 10.86
N LYS A 63 7.14 1.50 10.92
CA LYS A 63 6.16 1.23 11.98
C LYS A 63 6.75 1.32 13.38
N ALA A 64 7.93 0.69 13.57
CA ALA A 64 8.62 0.69 14.88
C ALA A 64 8.94 2.11 15.39
N ASN A 65 9.32 3.02 14.49
CA ASN A 65 9.60 4.41 14.84
C ASN A 65 8.32 5.19 15.17
N VAL A 66 7.20 4.95 14.48
CA VAL A 66 5.90 5.54 14.85
C VAL A 66 5.49 5.10 16.25
N LEU A 67 5.57 3.80 16.54
CA LEU A 67 5.28 3.25 17.85
C LEU A 67 6.22 3.78 18.94
N LYS A 68 7.48 4.02 18.63
CA LYS A 68 8.45 4.60 19.54
C LYS A 68 8.15 6.07 19.83
N MET A 69 7.82 6.86 18.79
CA MET A 69 7.37 8.26 18.96
C MET A 69 6.13 8.36 19.84
N TYR A 70 5.14 7.50 19.59
CA TYR A 70 3.94 7.42 20.42
C TYR A 70 4.29 7.22 21.92
N ARG A 71 5.14 6.23 22.25
CA ARG A 71 5.52 5.94 23.64
C ARG A 71 6.24 7.12 24.28
N GLU A 72 7.20 7.74 23.58
CA GLU A 72 7.96 8.87 24.12
C GLU A 72 7.06 10.10 24.38
N ILE A 73 6.15 10.42 23.47
CA ILE A 73 5.25 11.57 23.62
C ILE A 73 4.22 11.32 24.73
N HIS A 74 3.63 10.11 24.78
CA HIS A 74 2.63 9.76 25.79
C HIS A 74 3.19 9.75 27.22
N SER A 75 4.48 9.43 27.38
CA SER A 75 5.14 9.47 28.69
C SER A 75 5.36 10.89 29.22
N THR A 76 5.34 11.90 28.34
CA THR A 76 5.71 13.28 28.70
C THR A 76 4.60 14.30 28.67
N ASN A 77 3.69 14.30 27.68
CA ASN A 77 2.67 15.37 27.53
C ASN A 77 1.56 15.02 26.52
N LYS A 78 0.73 14.03 26.81
CA LYS A 78 -0.33 13.53 25.94
C LYS A 78 -1.33 14.61 25.48
N ASP A 79 -1.76 15.47 26.41
CA ASP A 79 -2.91 16.35 26.22
C ASP A 79 -2.57 17.74 25.65
N LYS A 80 -1.31 17.99 25.38
CA LYS A 80 -0.85 19.33 24.97
C LYS A 80 -0.98 19.59 23.47
N TYR A 81 -1.03 18.51 22.65
CA TYR A 81 -0.94 18.60 21.20
C TYR A 81 -2.02 17.76 20.52
N ARG A 82 -2.45 18.19 19.34
CA ARG A 82 -3.28 17.37 18.44
C ARG A 82 -2.36 16.39 17.69
N LEU A 83 -2.41 15.10 18.04
CA LEU A 83 -1.48 14.09 17.55
C LEU A 83 -2.26 12.97 16.85
N ALA A 84 -1.87 12.61 15.65
CA ALA A 84 -2.40 11.46 14.93
C ALA A 84 -1.29 10.55 14.43
N TYR A 85 -1.50 9.25 14.54
CA TYR A 85 -0.53 8.22 14.19
C TYR A 85 -1.12 7.29 13.14
N PHE A 86 -0.38 7.07 12.06
CA PHE A 86 -0.80 6.27 10.92
C PHE A 86 0.23 5.17 10.70
N ILE A 87 -0.23 3.93 10.67
CA ILE A 87 0.59 2.74 10.46
C ILE A 87 -0.08 1.78 9.49
N ASP A 88 0.72 1.06 8.74
CA ASP A 88 0.23 -0.04 7.92
C ASP A 88 0.05 -1.30 8.77
N ARG A 89 -1.00 -2.06 8.48
CA ARG A 89 -1.25 -3.33 9.15
C ARG A 89 -0.19 -4.36 8.81
N ASP A 90 0.24 -4.40 7.55
CA ASP A 90 1.04 -5.48 7.00
C ASP A 90 0.32 -6.85 7.16
N PHE A 91 1.08 -7.91 7.46
CA PHE A 91 0.52 -9.22 7.82
C PHE A 91 0.27 -9.40 9.32
N ASP A 92 0.41 -8.33 10.10
CA ASP A 92 0.23 -8.35 11.54
C ASP A 92 -1.25 -8.52 11.95
N GLU A 93 -1.44 -8.95 13.20
CA GLU A 93 -2.73 -8.78 13.88
C GLU A 93 -2.93 -7.30 14.21
N LEU A 94 -4.19 -6.86 14.20
CA LEU A 94 -4.53 -5.47 14.52
C LEU A 94 -4.01 -5.08 15.91
N LEU A 95 -3.40 -3.92 16.00
CA LEU A 95 -2.92 -3.35 17.25
C LEU A 95 -4.08 -3.04 18.21
N ASN A 96 -5.28 -2.77 17.67
CA ASN A 96 -6.49 -2.41 18.41
C ASN A 96 -6.30 -1.26 19.40
N ASN A 97 -5.45 -0.30 19.06
CA ASN A 97 -5.24 0.90 19.85
C ASN A 97 -5.95 2.11 19.18
N PRO A 98 -6.95 2.74 19.83
CA PRO A 98 -7.71 3.82 19.24
C PRO A 98 -6.91 5.10 18.94
N ASP A 99 -5.70 5.24 19.48
CA ASP A 99 -4.82 6.37 19.21
C ASP A 99 -4.15 6.28 17.83
N PHE A 100 -4.22 5.10 17.18
CA PHE A 100 -3.69 4.88 15.83
C PHE A 100 -4.79 4.73 14.81
N PHE A 101 -4.53 5.21 13.61
CA PHE A 101 -5.12 4.63 12.42
C PHE A 101 -4.21 3.53 11.91
N GLU A 102 -4.74 2.34 11.85
CA GLU A 102 -4.10 1.18 11.25
C GLU A 102 -4.88 0.82 10.00
N THR A 103 -4.17 0.57 8.88
CA THR A 103 -4.85 0.25 7.63
C THR A 103 -5.72 -1.00 7.79
N GLU A 104 -6.91 -0.98 7.20
CA GLU A 104 -7.87 -2.11 7.26
C GLU A 104 -7.35 -3.32 6.48
N GLY A 105 -6.58 -3.06 5.43
CA GLY A 105 -5.85 -4.03 4.64
C GLY A 105 -4.36 -4.05 4.95
N TYR A 106 -3.57 -4.57 4.00
CA TYR A 106 -2.12 -4.68 4.16
C TYR A 106 -1.46 -3.31 4.32
N SER A 107 -1.73 -2.38 3.42
CA SER A 107 -1.12 -1.04 3.40
C SER A 107 -1.99 -0.04 2.63
N ILE A 108 -1.58 1.23 2.60
CA ILE A 108 -2.31 2.28 1.86
C ILE A 108 -2.36 2.03 0.36
N GLU A 109 -1.37 1.36 -0.22
CA GLU A 109 -1.34 1.05 -1.66
C GLU A 109 -2.57 0.25 -2.09
N ASN A 110 -3.10 -0.62 -1.23
CA ASN A 110 -4.29 -1.40 -1.52
C ASN A 110 -5.53 -0.54 -1.80
N TYR A 111 -5.61 0.65 -1.20
CA TYR A 111 -6.73 1.57 -1.40
C TYR A 111 -6.78 2.19 -2.81
N TYR A 112 -5.69 2.11 -3.55
CA TYR A 112 -5.64 2.52 -4.96
C TYR A 112 -6.10 1.43 -5.92
N CYS A 113 -6.16 0.19 -5.44
CA CYS A 113 -6.31 -1.02 -6.23
C CYS A 113 -7.68 -1.69 -6.05
N SER A 114 -8.69 -1.01 -5.55
CA SER A 114 -10.07 -1.49 -5.56
C SER A 114 -10.74 -1.23 -6.91
N ALA A 115 -11.79 -1.99 -7.23
CA ALA A 115 -12.61 -1.74 -8.43
C ALA A 115 -13.21 -0.33 -8.42
N ASP A 116 -13.61 0.20 -7.26
CA ASP A 116 -14.14 1.55 -7.10
C ASP A 116 -13.06 2.60 -7.34
N ALA A 117 -11.85 2.41 -6.84
CA ALA A 117 -10.71 3.28 -7.11
C ALA A 117 -10.37 3.27 -8.60
N PHE A 118 -10.33 2.11 -9.24
CA PHE A 118 -10.07 2.00 -10.68
C PHE A 118 -11.18 2.66 -11.52
N SER A 119 -12.45 2.52 -11.11
CA SER A 119 -13.56 3.24 -11.73
C SER A 119 -13.36 4.77 -11.72
N ARG A 120 -12.94 5.32 -10.55
CA ARG A 120 -12.60 6.75 -10.45
C ARG A 120 -11.38 7.13 -11.30
N ILE A 121 -10.38 6.26 -11.38
CA ILE A 121 -9.24 6.49 -12.28
C ILE A 121 -9.69 6.58 -13.73
N LEU A 122 -10.58 5.69 -14.16
CA LEU A 122 -11.12 5.74 -15.53
C LEU A 122 -11.91 7.02 -15.79
N THR A 123 -12.81 7.39 -14.88
CA THR A 123 -13.74 8.53 -15.10
C THR A 123 -13.09 9.88 -14.86
N ASP A 124 -12.41 10.04 -13.74
CA ASP A 124 -11.97 11.35 -13.24
C ASP A 124 -10.54 11.69 -13.69
N TYR A 125 -9.70 10.66 -13.89
CA TYR A 125 -8.33 10.87 -14.33
C TYR A 125 -8.14 10.64 -15.83
N LEU A 126 -8.64 9.52 -16.38
CA LEU A 126 -8.53 9.21 -17.82
C LEU A 126 -9.67 9.81 -18.65
N TYR A 127 -10.71 10.36 -18.03
CA TYR A 127 -11.90 10.95 -18.67
C TYR A 127 -12.63 9.97 -19.60
N VAL A 128 -12.74 8.71 -19.19
CA VAL A 128 -13.55 7.70 -19.85
C VAL A 128 -15.00 7.87 -19.40
N ASP A 129 -15.93 7.99 -20.36
CA ASP A 129 -17.35 8.10 -20.03
C ASP A 129 -17.85 6.81 -19.38
N HIS A 130 -18.38 6.92 -18.15
CA HIS A 130 -18.90 5.81 -17.35
C HIS A 130 -19.96 4.97 -18.08
N ASN A 131 -20.75 5.57 -18.98
CA ASN A 131 -21.76 4.88 -19.74
C ASN A 131 -21.26 4.26 -21.05
N SER A 132 -19.97 4.40 -21.37
CA SER A 132 -19.39 3.92 -22.62
C SER A 132 -19.05 2.43 -22.59
N ASP A 133 -18.94 1.85 -23.80
CA ASP A 133 -18.40 0.50 -23.96
C ASP A 133 -16.93 0.41 -23.56
N ASP A 134 -16.17 1.51 -23.73
CA ASP A 134 -14.76 1.60 -23.32
C ASP A 134 -14.63 1.41 -21.80
N TYR A 135 -15.53 2.03 -21.02
CA TYR A 135 -15.54 1.86 -19.56
C TYR A 135 -15.81 0.40 -19.17
N ARG A 136 -16.85 -0.23 -19.72
CA ARG A 136 -17.18 -1.64 -19.41
C ARG A 136 -16.02 -2.56 -19.74
N ARG A 137 -15.43 -2.43 -20.94
CA ARG A 137 -14.27 -3.24 -21.32
C ARG A 137 -13.04 -3.01 -20.42
N ALA A 138 -12.82 -1.77 -19.99
CA ALA A 138 -11.71 -1.46 -19.10
C ALA A 138 -11.89 -2.07 -17.70
N MET A 139 -13.12 -2.08 -17.17
CA MET A 139 -13.45 -2.75 -15.91
C MET A 139 -13.29 -4.27 -16.01
N ASP A 140 -13.84 -4.90 -17.06
CA ASP A 140 -13.69 -6.33 -17.32
C ASP A 140 -12.20 -6.72 -17.45
N PHE A 141 -11.43 -5.89 -18.17
CA PHE A 141 -10.00 -6.08 -18.33
C PHE A 141 -9.25 -5.96 -16.98
N TYR A 142 -9.58 -4.97 -16.18
CA TYR A 142 -9.03 -4.79 -14.85
C TYR A 142 -9.26 -6.05 -13.99
N ASP A 143 -10.49 -6.52 -13.90
CA ASP A 143 -10.84 -7.70 -13.10
C ASP A 143 -10.08 -8.95 -13.56
N GLU A 144 -9.97 -9.16 -14.88
CA GLU A 144 -9.21 -10.27 -15.44
C GLU A 144 -7.73 -10.17 -15.09
N GLN A 145 -7.12 -9.00 -15.27
CA GLN A 145 -5.69 -8.80 -15.04
C GLN A 145 -5.33 -8.93 -13.56
N PHE A 146 -6.17 -8.44 -12.63
CA PHE A 146 -5.95 -8.65 -11.19
C PHE A 146 -6.13 -10.11 -10.80
N ARG A 147 -7.12 -10.81 -11.32
CA ARG A 147 -7.30 -12.24 -11.09
C ARG A 147 -6.07 -13.05 -11.53
N MET A 148 -5.47 -12.71 -12.68
CA MET A 148 -4.23 -13.34 -13.13
C MET A 148 -3.06 -13.03 -12.21
N ALA A 149 -2.86 -11.77 -11.81
CA ALA A 149 -1.81 -11.38 -10.88
C ALA A 149 -1.94 -12.09 -9.53
N HIS A 150 -3.15 -12.12 -8.96
CA HIS A 150 -3.43 -12.81 -7.70
C HIS A 150 -3.11 -14.32 -7.79
N SER A 151 -3.38 -14.99 -8.92
CA SER A 151 -3.00 -16.39 -9.10
C SER A 151 -1.49 -16.63 -9.04
N ILE A 152 -0.69 -15.61 -9.36
CA ILE A 152 0.78 -15.67 -9.29
C ILE A 152 1.28 -15.35 -7.88
N VAL A 153 0.76 -14.31 -7.22
CA VAL A 153 1.33 -13.80 -5.97
C VAL A 153 0.73 -14.42 -4.70
N ALA A 154 -0.42 -15.11 -4.79
CA ALA A 154 -1.17 -15.61 -3.64
C ALA A 154 -0.32 -16.47 -2.70
N GLU A 155 0.29 -17.54 -3.23
CA GLU A 155 1.07 -18.48 -2.42
C GLU A 155 2.28 -17.82 -1.75
N PHE A 156 2.90 -16.83 -2.42
CA PHE A 156 4.00 -16.06 -1.82
C PHE A 156 3.50 -15.14 -0.69
N ASN A 157 2.33 -14.51 -0.83
CA ASN A 157 1.71 -13.76 0.26
C ASN A 157 1.38 -14.66 1.46
N HIS A 158 0.79 -15.85 1.21
CA HIS A 158 0.52 -16.83 2.27
C HIS A 158 1.82 -17.28 2.95
N TYR A 159 2.82 -17.61 2.15
CA TYR A 159 4.13 -18.03 2.65
C TYR A 159 4.79 -16.97 3.51
N TYR A 160 4.90 -15.75 3.01
CA TYR A 160 5.56 -14.67 3.76
C TYR A 160 4.80 -14.32 5.04
N SER A 161 3.48 -14.34 4.99
CA SER A 161 2.64 -14.17 6.17
C SER A 161 2.86 -15.27 7.21
N ALA A 162 2.97 -16.54 6.78
CA ALA A 162 3.30 -17.66 7.66
C ALA A 162 4.68 -17.51 8.30
N VAL A 163 5.67 -17.06 7.51
CA VAL A 163 7.02 -16.76 8.03
C VAL A 163 6.95 -15.70 9.13
N LYS A 164 6.26 -14.58 8.89
CA LYS A 164 6.10 -13.51 9.89
C LYS A 164 5.41 -14.00 11.16
N ARG A 165 4.42 -14.85 11.03
CA ARG A 165 3.74 -15.47 12.18
C ARG A 165 4.68 -16.37 13.00
N ARG A 166 5.54 -17.15 12.33
CA ARG A 166 6.55 -17.96 13.01
C ARG A 166 7.61 -17.12 13.71
N GLU A 167 8.13 -16.08 13.04
CA GLU A 167 9.05 -15.14 13.67
C GLU A 167 8.50 -14.60 14.99
N LYS A 168 7.22 -14.24 15.01
CA LYS A 168 6.54 -13.68 16.19
C LYS A 168 6.29 -14.72 17.29
N ASN A 169 5.87 -15.93 16.92
CA ASN A 169 5.42 -16.95 17.88
C ASN A 169 6.55 -17.85 18.39
N CYS A 170 7.56 -18.13 17.56
CA CYS A 170 8.64 -19.07 17.89
C CYS A 170 9.96 -18.38 18.17
N ASN A 171 10.02 -17.06 18.12
CA ASN A 171 11.25 -16.27 18.24
C ASN A 171 12.35 -16.71 17.23
N GLU A 172 11.90 -17.24 16.09
CA GLU A 172 12.75 -17.55 14.94
C GLU A 172 13.01 -16.27 14.16
N LYS A 173 14.17 -16.15 13.54
CA LYS A 173 14.46 -15.02 12.65
C LYS A 173 14.82 -15.55 11.28
N TYR A 174 14.11 -15.08 10.27
CA TYR A 174 14.39 -15.37 8.87
C TYR A 174 14.80 -14.08 8.17
N SER A 175 15.79 -14.18 7.27
CA SER A 175 16.27 -13.02 6.51
C SER A 175 15.58 -12.98 5.16
N ILE A 176 14.31 -12.57 5.15
CA ILE A 176 13.54 -12.37 3.91
C ILE A 176 13.32 -10.87 3.72
N GLU A 177 14.06 -10.30 2.78
CA GLU A 177 13.86 -8.91 2.36
C GLU A 177 12.86 -8.85 1.20
N LEU A 178 11.82 -8.04 1.36
CA LEU A 178 10.84 -7.81 0.32
C LEU A 178 11.18 -6.56 -0.48
N GLU A 179 11.39 -6.74 -1.77
CA GLU A 179 11.55 -5.63 -2.72
C GLU A 179 10.21 -4.92 -2.98
N ASP A 180 10.27 -3.74 -3.60
CA ASP A 180 9.08 -2.98 -3.99
C ASP A 180 8.31 -3.62 -5.14
N SER A 181 8.95 -4.50 -5.91
CA SER A 181 8.34 -5.30 -6.98
C SER A 181 8.31 -6.78 -6.62
N PHE A 182 7.44 -7.53 -7.29
CA PHE A 182 7.40 -8.99 -7.15
C PHE A 182 8.75 -9.60 -7.55
N PRO A 183 9.34 -10.51 -6.74
CA PRO A 183 10.68 -11.03 -6.97
C PRO A 183 10.81 -11.74 -8.32
N LYS A 184 11.78 -11.35 -9.13
CA LYS A 184 11.97 -11.86 -10.51
C LYS A 184 12.31 -13.35 -10.55
N GLU A 185 12.96 -13.86 -9.52
CA GLU A 185 13.29 -15.28 -9.33
C GLU A 185 12.08 -16.17 -9.03
N LEU A 186 10.97 -15.54 -8.57
CA LEU A 186 9.70 -16.20 -8.32
C LEU A 186 8.72 -16.10 -9.48
N GLY A 187 8.99 -15.19 -10.43
CA GLY A 187 8.14 -15.03 -11.60
C GLY A 187 7.95 -13.58 -12.04
N SER A 188 6.80 -13.31 -12.62
CA SER A 188 6.45 -11.97 -13.09
C SER A 188 4.96 -11.73 -13.01
N ILE A 189 4.59 -10.47 -12.74
CA ILE A 189 3.23 -9.93 -12.83
C ILE A 189 3.22 -8.70 -13.72
N GLY A 190 2.18 -8.56 -14.50
CA GLY A 190 1.98 -7.46 -15.43
C GLY A 190 1.25 -7.91 -16.68
N VAL A 191 0.59 -6.99 -17.36
CA VAL A 191 -0.23 -7.30 -18.53
C VAL A 191 0.59 -8.03 -19.60
N ASN A 192 0.12 -9.21 -20.02
CA ASN A 192 0.79 -10.13 -20.94
C ASN A 192 2.13 -10.71 -20.45
N ASN A 193 2.41 -10.64 -19.15
CA ASN A 193 3.64 -11.17 -18.57
C ASN A 193 3.38 -11.81 -17.20
N TYR A 194 2.51 -12.82 -17.17
CA TYR A 194 2.19 -13.59 -15.96
C TYR A 194 2.96 -14.89 -15.97
N ARG A 195 3.82 -15.09 -14.97
CA ARG A 195 4.61 -16.30 -14.82
C ARG A 195 4.83 -16.61 -13.34
N LYS A 196 4.60 -17.86 -12.96
CA LYS A 196 4.88 -18.38 -11.62
C LYS A 196 5.95 -19.46 -11.74
N ASP A 197 7.10 -19.22 -11.11
CA ASP A 197 8.28 -20.10 -11.18
C ASP A 197 8.63 -20.69 -9.79
N TYR A 198 7.69 -20.81 -8.89
CA TYR A 198 7.92 -21.26 -7.53
C TYR A 198 6.76 -22.12 -6.99
N ASP A 199 7.10 -22.91 -6.00
CA ASP A 199 6.22 -23.65 -5.12
C ASP A 199 6.76 -23.57 -3.68
N LEU A 200 6.08 -24.21 -2.73
CA LEU A 200 6.47 -24.18 -1.31
C LEU A 200 7.88 -24.75 -1.07
N GLU A 201 8.26 -25.83 -1.76
CA GLU A 201 9.57 -26.45 -1.61
C GLU A 201 10.67 -25.48 -2.03
N ARG A 202 10.52 -24.86 -3.18
CA ARG A 202 11.47 -23.85 -3.69
C ARG A 202 11.55 -22.63 -2.76
N LEU A 203 10.43 -22.14 -2.22
CA LEU A 203 10.43 -21.02 -1.25
C LEU A 203 11.19 -21.38 0.02
N ASN A 204 10.93 -22.56 0.59
CA ASN A 204 11.64 -23.04 1.77
C ASN A 204 13.15 -23.15 1.52
N MET A 205 13.54 -23.68 0.35
CA MET A 205 14.94 -23.80 -0.02
C MET A 205 15.60 -22.42 -0.23
N LEU A 206 14.91 -21.51 -0.92
CA LEU A 206 15.45 -20.17 -1.25
C LEU A 206 15.67 -19.33 0.02
N TYR A 207 14.74 -19.38 0.96
CA TYR A 207 14.75 -18.53 2.15
C TYR A 207 15.19 -19.25 3.44
N GLY A 208 15.57 -20.54 3.34
CA GLY A 208 16.06 -21.30 4.49
C GLY A 208 15.00 -21.52 5.58
N THR A 209 13.74 -21.71 5.20
CA THR A 209 12.62 -21.88 6.13
C THR A 209 12.09 -23.32 6.13
N SER A 210 11.12 -23.58 6.99
CA SER A 210 10.43 -24.89 7.09
C SER A 210 8.91 -24.71 7.18
N ILE A 211 8.35 -23.79 6.39
CA ILE A 211 6.90 -23.57 6.30
C ILE A 211 6.23 -24.81 5.73
N THR A 212 5.12 -25.23 6.35
CA THR A 212 4.35 -26.40 5.93
C THR A 212 3.12 -25.98 5.10
N GLN A 213 2.52 -26.96 4.41
CA GLN A 213 1.25 -26.74 3.70
C GLN A 213 0.14 -26.29 4.66
N SER A 214 0.11 -26.82 5.89
CA SER A 214 -0.86 -26.40 6.91
C SER A 214 -0.69 -24.91 7.31
N ASP A 215 0.56 -24.42 7.34
CA ASP A 215 0.82 -22.99 7.60
C ASP A 215 0.27 -22.14 6.45
N LEU A 216 0.48 -22.56 5.19
CA LEU A 216 -0.09 -21.87 4.02
C LEU A 216 -1.60 -21.87 4.02
N ASP A 217 -2.23 -23.00 4.33
CA ASP A 217 -3.70 -23.15 4.34
C ASP A 217 -4.33 -22.25 5.41
N ALA A 218 -3.67 -22.10 6.57
CA ALA A 218 -4.11 -21.17 7.61
C ALA A 218 -4.07 -19.71 7.14
N GLU A 219 -3.00 -19.30 6.46
CA GLU A 219 -2.88 -17.94 5.93
C GLU A 219 -3.81 -17.70 4.74
N LYS A 220 -4.01 -18.69 3.89
CA LYS A 220 -4.97 -18.64 2.80
C LYS A 220 -6.37 -18.30 3.31
N GLY A 221 -6.86 -18.99 4.34
CA GLY A 221 -8.16 -18.70 4.94
C GLY A 221 -8.30 -17.27 5.45
N ARG A 222 -7.18 -16.62 5.82
CA ARG A 222 -7.16 -15.25 6.33
C ARG A 222 -7.03 -14.19 5.23
N LEU A 223 -6.20 -14.45 4.23
CA LEU A 223 -5.84 -13.43 3.22
C LEU A 223 -6.74 -13.47 2.00
N ASP A 224 -7.24 -14.63 1.59
CA ASP A 224 -8.06 -14.77 0.38
C ASP A 224 -9.50 -14.27 0.55
N VAL A 225 -9.87 -13.79 1.73
CA VAL A 225 -11.17 -13.12 1.95
C VAL A 225 -11.33 -11.90 1.05
N CYS A 226 -10.26 -11.13 0.87
CA CYS A 226 -10.21 -10.00 -0.03
C CYS A 226 -8.76 -9.78 -0.52
N PRO A 227 -8.31 -10.50 -1.56
CA PRO A 227 -6.91 -10.45 -2.02
C PRO A 227 -6.42 -9.02 -2.30
N CYS A 228 -7.18 -8.21 -3.03
CA CYS A 228 -6.79 -6.83 -3.35
C CYS A 228 -6.55 -5.94 -2.13
N LEU A 229 -7.14 -6.28 -0.97
CA LEU A 229 -6.95 -5.57 0.28
C LEU A 229 -5.88 -6.20 1.18
N MET A 230 -5.76 -7.52 1.17
CA MET A 230 -4.98 -8.29 2.13
C MET A 230 -3.60 -8.73 1.63
N TYR A 231 -3.38 -8.73 0.32
CA TYR A 231 -2.07 -9.03 -0.25
C TYR A 231 -1.17 -7.79 -0.20
N ARG A 232 0.13 -8.01 -0.33
CA ARG A 232 1.13 -6.94 -0.30
C ARG A 232 0.82 -5.83 -1.28
N GLY A 233 0.55 -4.62 -0.77
CA GLY A 233 0.08 -3.48 -1.54
C GLY A 233 1.01 -3.06 -2.68
N LYS A 234 2.33 -3.23 -2.52
CA LYS A 234 3.30 -2.92 -3.58
C LYS A 234 3.16 -3.81 -4.81
N TYR A 235 2.73 -5.07 -4.65
CA TYR A 235 2.45 -5.95 -5.79
C TYR A 235 1.14 -5.55 -6.48
N GLU A 236 0.15 -5.12 -5.69
CA GLU A 236 -1.11 -4.58 -6.22
C GLU A 236 -0.86 -3.31 -7.05
N ILE A 237 -0.06 -2.37 -6.53
CA ILE A 237 0.34 -1.16 -7.27
C ILE A 237 1.12 -1.49 -8.53
N GLN A 238 2.07 -2.41 -8.48
CA GLN A 238 2.80 -2.87 -9.67
C GLN A 238 1.84 -3.38 -10.76
N GLN A 239 0.82 -4.13 -10.36
CA GLN A 239 -0.21 -4.63 -11.28
C GLN A 239 -1.05 -3.49 -11.85
N LEU A 240 -1.49 -2.55 -11.00
CA LEU A 240 -2.25 -1.37 -11.42
C LEU A 240 -1.45 -0.50 -12.41
N GLU A 241 -0.17 -0.24 -12.14
CA GLU A 241 0.72 0.48 -13.05
C GLU A 241 0.81 -0.19 -14.41
N SER A 242 0.97 -1.51 -14.42
CA SER A 242 1.01 -2.30 -15.67
C SER A 242 -0.29 -2.21 -16.47
N ILE A 243 -1.45 -2.23 -15.80
CA ILE A 243 -2.76 -2.07 -16.44
C ILE A 243 -2.88 -0.66 -17.05
N LEU A 244 -2.59 0.38 -16.29
CA LEU A 244 -2.71 1.76 -16.74
C LEU A 244 -1.76 2.07 -17.89
N GLU A 245 -0.53 1.62 -17.81
CA GLU A 245 0.44 1.74 -18.91
C GLU A 245 -0.04 1.00 -20.17
N TYR A 246 -0.61 -0.20 -20.01
CA TYR A 246 -1.17 -0.95 -21.14
C TYR A 246 -2.30 -0.18 -21.81
N LEU A 247 -3.30 0.26 -21.05
CA LEU A 247 -4.47 0.96 -21.56
C LEU A 247 -4.09 2.26 -22.31
N ILE A 248 -3.18 3.04 -21.74
CA ILE A 248 -2.73 4.30 -22.32
C ILE A 248 -1.98 4.07 -23.62
N LYS A 249 -1.01 3.15 -23.65
CA LYS A 249 -0.21 2.82 -24.84
C LYS A 249 -1.03 2.19 -25.95
N GLU A 250 -1.96 1.30 -25.59
CA GLU A 250 -2.87 0.68 -26.57
C GLU A 250 -3.79 1.73 -27.21
N ALA A 251 -4.40 2.59 -26.42
CA ALA A 251 -5.26 3.66 -26.89
C ALA A 251 -4.50 4.69 -27.75
N ALA A 252 -3.22 4.94 -27.45
CA ALA A 252 -2.34 5.78 -28.26
C ALA A 252 -1.96 5.15 -29.61
N GLY A 253 -2.18 3.84 -29.78
CA GLY A 253 -1.81 3.11 -31.00
C GLY A 253 -0.33 2.65 -31.00
N GLU A 254 0.34 2.69 -29.86
CA GLU A 254 1.72 2.24 -29.71
C GLU A 254 1.84 0.70 -29.66
N ARG A 255 0.69 0.01 -29.51
CA ARG A 255 0.59 -1.44 -29.61
C ARG A 255 -0.05 -1.84 -30.93
N ASN A 256 0.41 -2.92 -31.54
CA ASN A 256 -0.11 -3.41 -32.82
C ASN A 256 -1.48 -4.11 -32.66
N VAL A 257 -2.46 -3.35 -32.17
CA VAL A 257 -3.83 -3.80 -31.96
C VAL A 257 -4.78 -2.94 -32.81
N HIS A 258 -5.60 -3.58 -33.62
CA HIS A 258 -6.62 -2.87 -34.39
C HIS A 258 -7.55 -2.09 -33.46
N LYS A 259 -7.92 -0.86 -33.86
CA LYS A 259 -8.69 0.07 -33.02
C LYS A 259 -9.98 -0.57 -32.45
N GLU A 260 -10.65 -1.42 -33.21
CA GLU A 260 -11.88 -2.09 -32.82
C GLU A 260 -11.70 -3.08 -31.68
N ASN A 261 -10.49 -3.66 -31.57
CA ASN A 261 -10.13 -4.67 -30.57
C ASN A 261 -9.45 -4.07 -29.34
N ARG A 262 -9.23 -2.75 -29.31
CA ARG A 262 -8.64 -2.07 -28.16
C ARG A 262 -9.61 -2.06 -26.98
N VAL A 263 -9.05 -2.15 -25.79
CA VAL A 263 -9.81 -1.96 -24.54
C VAL A 263 -10.39 -0.54 -24.52
N LEU A 264 -9.54 0.47 -24.72
CA LEU A 264 -9.96 1.86 -24.90
C LEU A 264 -9.83 2.23 -26.38
N ARG A 265 -10.97 2.41 -27.06
CA ARG A 265 -11.03 2.84 -28.47
C ARG A 265 -10.77 4.33 -28.63
N LYS A 266 -11.10 5.12 -27.60
CA LYS A 266 -10.80 6.55 -27.53
C LYS A 266 -9.53 6.77 -26.72
N ARG A 267 -8.64 7.62 -27.25
CA ARG A 267 -7.41 8.00 -26.53
C ARG A 267 -7.77 8.81 -25.30
N PRO A 268 -7.29 8.44 -24.09
CA PRO A 268 -7.46 9.24 -22.90
C PRO A 268 -6.82 10.63 -23.05
N LYS A 269 -7.37 11.62 -22.36
CA LYS A 269 -6.77 12.97 -22.36
C LYS A 269 -5.42 13.00 -21.64
N MET A 270 -5.26 12.18 -20.61
CA MET A 270 -3.97 11.99 -19.92
C MET A 270 -3.18 10.89 -20.62
N ASN A 271 -1.92 11.16 -20.93
CA ASN A 271 -1.10 10.33 -21.82
C ASN A 271 0.00 9.55 -21.12
N CYS A 272 0.33 9.85 -19.88
CA CYS A 272 1.31 9.08 -19.13
C CYS A 272 1.10 9.27 -17.62
N ILE A 273 1.48 8.24 -16.88
CA ILE A 273 1.71 8.31 -15.43
C ILE A 273 3.22 8.16 -15.27
N GLN A 274 3.84 9.11 -14.60
CA GLN A 274 5.29 9.05 -14.37
C GLN A 274 5.58 7.91 -13.39
N PRO A 275 6.55 7.03 -13.67
CA PRO A 275 6.95 5.98 -12.74
C PRO A 275 7.28 6.57 -11.36
N GLY A 276 6.80 5.91 -10.30
CA GLY A 276 7.00 6.36 -8.92
C GLY A 276 6.16 7.56 -8.46
N GLN A 277 5.30 8.13 -9.31
CA GLN A 277 4.40 9.23 -8.94
C GLN A 277 2.93 8.81 -8.85
N LEU A 278 2.63 7.52 -9.05
CA LEU A 278 1.27 7.02 -9.12
C LEU A 278 0.48 7.34 -7.85
N LEU A 279 1.03 7.08 -6.67
CA LEU A 279 0.37 7.35 -5.39
C LEU A 279 0.02 8.83 -5.21
N LEU A 280 0.94 9.74 -5.58
CA LEU A 280 0.70 11.18 -5.51
C LEU A 280 -0.39 11.61 -6.50
N VAL A 281 -0.28 11.18 -7.75
CA VAL A 281 -1.17 11.60 -8.85
C VAL A 281 -2.58 11.07 -8.67
N LEU A 282 -2.73 9.85 -8.20
CA LEU A 282 -4.01 9.17 -8.02
C LEU A 282 -4.56 9.24 -6.59
N SER A 283 -3.96 10.03 -5.71
CA SER A 283 -4.36 10.10 -4.29
C SER A 283 -5.85 10.44 -4.08
N ALA A 284 -6.41 11.29 -4.93
CA ALA A 284 -7.83 11.63 -4.88
C ALA A 284 -8.76 10.50 -5.40
N MET A 285 -8.22 9.53 -6.14
CA MET A 285 -8.97 8.39 -6.68
C MET A 285 -8.94 7.18 -5.74
N ALA A 286 -8.01 7.13 -4.78
CA ALA A 286 -7.92 6.07 -3.80
C ALA A 286 -9.13 6.02 -2.88
N ASP A 287 -9.38 4.86 -2.27
CA ASP A 287 -10.50 4.71 -1.35
C ASP A 287 -10.29 5.52 -0.07
N PHE A 288 -11.31 6.28 0.29
CA PHE A 288 -11.39 6.94 1.60
C PHE A 288 -12.24 6.09 2.53
N THR A 289 -11.61 5.21 3.28
CA THR A 289 -12.30 4.19 4.07
C THR A 289 -13.12 4.78 5.23
N GLN A 290 -14.14 4.05 5.67
CA GLN A 290 -14.95 4.48 6.80
C GLN A 290 -14.14 4.51 8.12
N GLY A 291 -13.19 3.57 8.27
CA GLY A 291 -12.26 3.54 9.40
C GLY A 291 -11.41 4.80 9.49
N LEU A 292 -10.79 5.20 8.36
CA LEU A 292 -10.01 6.45 8.30
C LEU A 292 -10.89 7.67 8.59
N ARG A 293 -12.09 7.74 8.01
CA ARG A 293 -13.06 8.83 8.27
C ARG A 293 -13.43 8.91 9.75
N ASN A 294 -13.71 7.79 10.39
CA ASN A 294 -14.04 7.73 11.81
C ASN A 294 -12.87 8.17 12.68
N TYR A 295 -11.65 7.75 12.32
CA TYR A 295 -10.44 8.15 13.01
C TYR A 295 -10.21 9.66 12.93
N LEU A 296 -10.30 10.24 11.73
CA LEU A 296 -10.09 11.68 11.51
C LEU A 296 -11.16 12.56 12.17
N ASN A 297 -12.39 12.08 12.28
CA ASN A 297 -13.47 12.82 12.96
C ASN A 297 -13.17 13.10 14.44
N LYS A 298 -12.26 12.36 15.09
CA LYS A 298 -11.79 12.66 16.46
C LYS A 298 -11.05 13.99 16.55
N PHE A 299 -10.53 14.47 15.42
CA PHE A 299 -9.70 15.67 15.32
C PHE A 299 -10.38 16.80 14.56
N ARG A 300 -11.69 16.68 14.29
CA ARG A 300 -12.45 17.68 13.54
C ARG A 300 -12.40 19.03 14.26
N ILE A 301 -12.17 20.09 13.49
CA ILE A 301 -12.32 21.46 13.96
C ILE A 301 -13.80 21.83 13.78
N GLU A 302 -14.43 22.34 14.83
CA GLU A 302 -15.79 22.86 14.79
C GLU A 302 -15.89 24.16 13.97
#